data_ff11142aedaa577a937c8e2828944bf2
#
_entry.id   ff11142aedaa577a937c8e2828944bf2
#
_cell.length_a   1.000
_cell.length_b   1.000
_cell.length_c   1.000
_cell.angle_alpha   90.00
_cell.angle_beta   90.00
_cell.angle_gamma   90.00
#
_symmetry.space_group_name_H-M   'P 1'
#
loop_
_entity.id
_entity.type
_entity.pdbx_description
1 polymer ?
#
loop_
_entity_poly.entity_id
_entity_poly.type
_entity_poly.pdbx_seq_one_letter_code
_entity_poly.pdbx_strand_id
1 'polypeptide(L)'
;KELYQKFFMTTEELQACRDGYIYVHDMSARRDTMNCCLFDVKNVLEGGFEMGNLWYNEPKTLAVAFDVIGDITLSAASQQYGGFTVPSVDLLLEPYAEKSYKKQYDRYKSLGLSDEVADREAMADVKVDFEQGFQGWEYKFNSVSSSRGDYPFITMTAGTGTGRFAKMASITM
;
A
#
# COMPACT_ATOMS: atom_id res chain seq x y z
N LYS A 1 -14.72 -15.89 -21.08
CA LYS A 1 -13.74 -16.82 -21.64
C LYS A 1 -13.98 -17.00 -23.14
N GLU A 2 -15.16 -17.42 -23.56
CA GLU A 2 -15.52 -17.63 -24.98
C GLU A 2 -15.36 -16.36 -25.84
N LEU A 3 -15.76 -15.18 -25.34
CA LEU A 3 -15.58 -13.92 -26.04
C LEU A 3 -14.11 -13.58 -26.23
N TYR A 4 -13.28 -13.80 -25.21
CA TYR A 4 -11.83 -13.62 -25.33
C TYR A 4 -11.26 -14.50 -26.43
N GLN A 5 -11.58 -15.78 -26.42
CA GLN A 5 -11.16 -16.75 -27.43
C GLN A 5 -11.55 -16.34 -28.83
N LYS A 6 -12.78 -15.86 -29.00
CA LYS A 6 -13.31 -15.45 -30.30
C LYS A 6 -12.64 -14.21 -30.88
N PHE A 7 -12.27 -13.24 -30.04
CA PHE A 7 -11.83 -11.93 -30.52
C PHE A 7 -10.31 -11.73 -30.45
N PHE A 8 -9.62 -12.51 -29.61
CA PHE A 8 -8.21 -12.26 -29.31
C PHE A 8 -7.27 -13.46 -29.52
N MET A 9 -7.79 -14.60 -29.96
CA MET A 9 -6.97 -15.80 -30.20
C MET A 9 -7.12 -16.27 -31.66
N THR A 10 -6.02 -16.73 -32.24
CA THR A 10 -6.02 -17.43 -33.52
C THR A 10 -6.54 -18.86 -33.37
N THR A 11 -6.84 -19.50 -34.50
CA THR A 11 -7.26 -20.92 -34.50
C THR A 11 -6.17 -21.83 -33.93
N GLU A 12 -4.89 -21.54 -34.27
CA GLU A 12 -3.74 -22.29 -33.79
C GLU A 12 -3.55 -22.15 -32.27
N GLU A 13 -3.67 -20.94 -31.74
CA GLU A 13 -3.59 -20.68 -30.29
C GLU A 13 -4.73 -21.36 -29.54
N LEU A 14 -5.95 -21.33 -30.09
CA LEU A 14 -7.08 -22.06 -29.52
C LEU A 14 -6.87 -23.57 -29.51
N GLN A 15 -6.33 -24.10 -30.61
CA GLN A 15 -6.02 -25.53 -30.67
C GLN A 15 -4.92 -25.90 -29.67
N ALA A 16 -3.85 -25.10 -29.59
CA ALA A 16 -2.78 -25.31 -28.61
C ALA A 16 -3.28 -25.27 -27.15
N CYS A 17 -4.25 -24.41 -26.84
CA CYS A 17 -4.90 -24.39 -25.53
C CYS A 17 -5.73 -25.68 -25.27
N ARG A 18 -6.45 -26.17 -26.27
CA ARG A 18 -7.26 -27.39 -26.17
C ARG A 18 -6.39 -28.64 -26.00
N ASP A 19 -5.28 -28.67 -26.70
CA ASP A 19 -4.32 -29.76 -26.65
C ASP A 19 -3.41 -29.72 -25.41
N GLY A 20 -3.51 -28.63 -24.59
CA GLY A 20 -2.76 -28.49 -23.35
C GLY A 20 -1.32 -28.00 -23.52
N TYR A 21 -0.92 -27.51 -24.70
CA TYR A 21 0.41 -26.97 -24.93
C TYR A 21 0.61 -25.59 -24.31
N ILE A 22 -0.46 -24.78 -24.25
CA ILE A 22 -0.43 -23.47 -23.62
C ILE A 22 -1.63 -23.30 -22.68
N TYR A 23 -1.42 -22.53 -21.63
CA TYR A 23 -2.47 -22.08 -20.72
C TYR A 23 -2.47 -20.55 -20.64
N VAL A 24 -3.63 -19.96 -20.96
CA VAL A 24 -3.81 -18.51 -20.83
C VAL A 24 -4.51 -18.21 -19.51
N HIS A 25 -3.77 -17.59 -18.59
CA HIS A 25 -4.26 -17.17 -17.30
C HIS A 25 -5.26 -16.00 -17.47
N ASP A 26 -6.23 -15.90 -16.57
CA ASP A 26 -7.21 -14.79 -16.53
C ASP A 26 -7.89 -14.46 -17.87
N MET A 27 -8.22 -15.49 -18.64
CA MET A 27 -8.86 -15.35 -19.96
C MET A 27 -10.22 -14.64 -19.94
N SER A 28 -10.77 -14.37 -18.75
CA SER A 28 -11.98 -13.55 -18.53
C SER A 28 -11.66 -12.07 -18.37
N ALA A 29 -10.38 -11.72 -18.13
CA ALA A 29 -9.93 -10.34 -18.04
C ALA A 29 -9.98 -9.65 -19.40
N ARG A 30 -10.11 -8.32 -19.40
CA ARG A 30 -9.93 -7.53 -20.63
C ARG A 30 -8.45 -7.55 -21.02
N ARG A 31 -8.17 -7.60 -22.32
CA ARG A 31 -6.81 -7.68 -22.86
C ARG A 31 -5.89 -6.57 -22.39
N ASP A 32 -6.44 -5.37 -22.22
CA ASP A 32 -5.75 -4.14 -21.81
C ASP A 32 -5.79 -3.90 -20.30
N THR A 33 -6.32 -4.85 -19.52
CA THR A 33 -6.33 -4.73 -18.05
C THR A 33 -5.00 -5.19 -17.49
N MET A 34 -4.42 -4.37 -16.62
CA MET A 34 -3.18 -4.68 -15.92
C MET A 34 -3.39 -5.91 -15.01
N ASN A 35 -2.46 -6.87 -15.06
CA ASN A 35 -2.54 -8.03 -14.20
C ASN A 35 -1.90 -7.75 -12.83
N CYS A 36 -0.59 -7.59 -12.78
CA CYS A 36 0.15 -7.32 -11.54
C CYS A 36 0.98 -6.05 -11.69
N CYS A 37 1.25 -5.36 -10.59
CA CYS A 37 2.15 -4.20 -10.60
C CYS A 37 2.94 -4.03 -9.31
N LEU A 38 4.11 -3.42 -9.45
CA LEU A 38 4.83 -2.72 -8.40
C LEU A 38 4.37 -1.26 -8.45
N PHE A 39 3.75 -0.77 -7.39
CA PHE A 39 3.15 0.56 -7.38
C PHE A 39 3.99 1.53 -6.55
N ASP A 40 4.53 2.57 -7.18
CA ASP A 40 5.33 3.58 -6.51
C ASP A 40 4.44 4.59 -5.77
N VAL A 41 4.01 4.19 -4.57
CA VAL A 41 3.16 5.02 -3.70
C VAL A 41 3.87 6.30 -3.28
N LYS A 42 5.22 6.27 -3.13
CA LYS A 42 5.99 7.44 -2.72
C LYS A 42 5.81 8.60 -3.69
N ASN A 43 6.00 8.35 -4.99
CA ASN A 43 5.83 9.37 -6.02
C ASN A 43 4.40 9.91 -6.11
N VAL A 44 3.40 9.10 -5.74
CA VAL A 44 2.00 9.56 -5.69
C VAL A 44 1.76 10.50 -4.51
N LEU A 45 2.35 10.22 -3.35
CA LEU A 45 2.14 11.02 -2.13
C LEU A 45 2.86 12.36 -2.15
N GLU A 46 4.05 12.42 -2.79
CA GLU A 46 4.87 13.64 -2.82
C GLU A 46 4.12 14.79 -3.50
N GLY A 47 3.91 15.90 -2.76
CA GLY A 47 3.21 17.08 -3.24
C GLY A 47 1.69 16.98 -3.30
N GLY A 48 1.12 15.83 -2.98
CA GLY A 48 -0.31 15.56 -3.09
C GLY A 48 -0.74 15.08 -4.48
N PHE A 49 -1.97 14.60 -4.59
CA PHE A 49 -2.53 13.99 -5.81
C PHE A 49 -4.05 14.08 -5.85
N GLU A 50 -4.63 13.89 -7.02
CA GLU A 50 -6.08 13.78 -7.20
C GLU A 50 -6.50 12.31 -7.29
N MET A 51 -7.52 11.94 -6.51
CA MET A 51 -8.15 10.61 -6.59
C MET A 51 -9.66 10.77 -6.49
N GLY A 52 -10.36 10.24 -7.46
CA GLY A 52 -11.80 10.50 -7.63
C GLY A 52 -12.04 11.98 -7.95
N ASN A 53 -12.81 12.66 -7.11
CA ASN A 53 -13.10 14.09 -7.25
C ASN A 53 -12.51 14.93 -6.10
N LEU A 54 -11.46 14.42 -5.45
CA LEU A 54 -10.86 15.03 -4.27
C LEU A 54 -9.35 15.14 -4.43
N TRP A 55 -8.82 16.32 -4.07
CA TRP A 55 -7.39 16.52 -3.93
C TRP A 55 -6.93 16.02 -2.56
N TYR A 56 -5.99 15.07 -2.55
CA TYR A 56 -5.32 14.57 -1.36
C TYR A 56 -4.02 15.35 -1.16
N ASN A 57 -3.92 16.09 -0.06
CA ASN A 57 -2.65 16.69 0.32
C ASN A 57 -1.68 15.64 0.86
N GLU A 58 -0.38 15.89 0.70
CA GLU A 58 0.64 15.05 1.30
C GLU A 58 0.41 14.89 2.82
N PRO A 59 0.45 13.65 3.36
CA PRO A 59 0.25 13.41 4.79
C PRO A 59 1.25 14.15 5.67
N LYS A 60 0.79 14.66 6.81
CA LYS A 60 1.62 15.36 7.81
C LYS A 60 1.90 14.51 9.04
N THR A 61 1.27 13.36 9.17
CA THR A 61 1.43 12.42 10.30
C THR A 61 1.44 10.98 9.80
N LEU A 62 2.00 10.08 10.60
CA LEU A 62 2.05 8.66 10.30
C LEU A 62 0.64 8.05 10.18
N ALA A 63 -0.27 8.37 11.08
CA ALA A 63 -1.64 7.87 11.05
C ALA A 63 -2.36 8.23 9.73
N VAL A 64 -2.28 9.50 9.31
CA VAL A 64 -2.88 9.95 8.04
C VAL A 64 -2.19 9.29 6.84
N ALA A 65 -0.86 9.04 6.92
CA ALA A 65 -0.15 8.33 5.87
C ALA A 65 -0.68 6.89 5.71
N PHE A 66 -0.92 6.17 6.81
CA PHE A 66 -1.54 4.85 6.76
C PHE A 66 -2.92 4.88 6.08
N ASP A 67 -3.77 5.83 6.44
CA ASP A 67 -5.11 5.96 5.85
C ASP A 67 -5.03 6.19 4.34
N VAL A 68 -4.27 7.20 3.92
CA VAL A 68 -4.15 7.61 2.51
C VAL A 68 -3.50 6.49 1.66
N ILE A 69 -2.44 5.85 2.15
CA ILE A 69 -1.80 4.73 1.46
C ILE A 69 -2.77 3.54 1.34
N GLY A 70 -3.54 3.27 2.38
CA GLY A 70 -4.58 2.25 2.36
C GLY A 70 -5.64 2.52 1.28
N ASP A 71 -6.10 3.76 1.15
CA ASP A 71 -7.08 4.16 0.14
C ASP A 71 -6.51 4.06 -1.29
N ILE A 72 -5.28 4.54 -1.51
CA ILE A 72 -4.56 4.38 -2.78
C ILE A 72 -4.46 2.90 -3.15
N THR A 73 -4.02 2.07 -2.20
CA THR A 73 -3.82 0.63 -2.41
C THR A 73 -5.11 -0.06 -2.82
N LEU A 74 -6.21 0.16 -2.12
CA LEU A 74 -7.51 -0.42 -2.46
C LEU A 74 -8.04 0.09 -3.80
N SER A 75 -7.93 1.40 -4.05
CA SER A 75 -8.37 2.00 -5.30
C SER A 75 -7.60 1.46 -6.50
N ALA A 76 -6.27 1.43 -6.42
CA ALA A 76 -5.41 0.95 -7.50
C ALA A 76 -5.54 -0.57 -7.69
N ALA A 77 -5.54 -1.36 -6.62
CA ALA A 77 -5.71 -2.81 -6.68
C ALA A 77 -7.06 -3.22 -7.31
N SER A 78 -8.11 -2.41 -7.14
CA SER A 78 -9.41 -2.66 -7.77
C SER A 78 -9.40 -2.52 -9.29
N GLN A 79 -8.38 -1.89 -9.87
CA GLN A 79 -8.22 -1.69 -11.31
C GLN A 79 -7.48 -2.83 -12.02
N GLN A 80 -7.02 -3.83 -11.29
CA GLN A 80 -6.21 -4.93 -11.82
C GLN A 80 -6.73 -6.30 -11.39
N TYR A 81 -6.22 -7.35 -12.03
CA TYR A 81 -6.64 -8.75 -11.77
C TYR A 81 -5.67 -9.52 -10.87
N GLY A 82 -4.41 -9.13 -10.82
CA GLY A 82 -3.38 -9.83 -10.09
C GLY A 82 -2.88 -9.07 -8.86
N GLY A 83 -1.65 -9.40 -8.45
CA GLY A 83 -1.04 -8.86 -7.25
C GLY A 83 -0.68 -7.38 -7.35
N PHE A 84 -0.94 -6.66 -6.28
CA PHE A 84 -0.55 -5.28 -6.07
C PHE A 84 0.57 -5.23 -5.04
N THR A 85 1.73 -4.72 -5.41
CA THR A 85 2.88 -4.66 -4.51
C THR A 85 3.21 -3.23 -4.12
N VAL A 86 3.25 -2.96 -2.82
CA VAL A 86 3.80 -1.73 -2.24
C VAL A 86 5.24 -2.00 -1.83
N PRO A 87 6.23 -1.49 -2.58
CA PRO A 87 7.63 -1.75 -2.27
C PRO A 87 8.12 -0.89 -1.11
N SER A 88 9.04 -1.47 -0.30
CA SER A 88 9.80 -0.76 0.74
C SER A 88 8.95 0.08 1.68
N VAL A 89 7.93 -0.55 2.27
CA VAL A 89 6.95 0.09 3.18
C VAL A 89 7.66 0.79 4.36
N ASP A 90 8.75 0.23 4.84
CA ASP A 90 9.59 0.79 5.88
C ASP A 90 10.17 2.17 5.48
N LEU A 91 10.70 2.29 4.29
CA LEU A 91 11.21 3.56 3.73
C LEU A 91 10.09 4.51 3.35
N LEU A 92 8.97 3.98 2.88
CA LEU A 92 7.78 4.78 2.52
C LEU A 92 7.20 5.49 3.75
N LEU A 93 7.11 4.81 4.90
CA LEU A 93 6.52 5.35 6.13
C LEU A 93 7.49 6.18 6.96
N GLU A 94 8.81 6.00 6.81
CA GLU A 94 9.84 6.66 7.60
C GLU A 94 9.68 8.19 7.68
N PRO A 95 9.50 8.95 6.57
CA PRO A 95 9.35 10.40 6.64
C PRO A 95 8.10 10.87 7.39
N TYR A 96 7.04 10.09 7.37
CA TYR A 96 5.80 10.41 8.10
C TYR A 96 5.92 10.08 9.59
N ALA A 97 6.66 9.03 9.92
CA ALA A 97 7.03 8.71 11.30
C ALA A 97 7.92 9.80 11.92
N GLU A 98 8.90 10.32 11.16
CA GLU A 98 9.73 11.45 11.60
C GLU A 98 8.88 12.71 11.86
N LYS A 99 7.93 13.03 10.97
CA LYS A 99 6.99 14.16 11.17
C LYS A 99 6.13 13.97 12.44
N SER A 100 5.60 12.77 12.67
CA SER A 100 4.83 12.41 13.87
C SER A 100 5.67 12.53 15.13
N TYR A 101 6.87 11.93 15.12
CA TYR A 101 7.82 12.01 16.23
C TYR A 101 8.14 13.45 16.61
N LYS A 102 8.52 14.27 15.64
CA LYS A 102 8.84 15.67 15.88
C LYS A 102 7.68 16.43 16.53
N LYS A 103 6.46 16.22 16.01
CA LYS A 103 5.25 16.82 16.56
C LYS A 103 5.03 16.45 18.03
N GLN A 104 5.19 15.16 18.37
CA GLN A 104 5.00 14.67 19.75
C GLN A 104 6.15 15.14 20.66
N TYR A 105 7.39 15.08 20.19
CA TYR A 105 8.54 15.57 20.92
C TYR A 105 8.39 17.05 21.30
N ASP A 106 8.05 17.91 20.32
CA ASP A 106 7.85 19.35 20.56
C ASP A 106 6.69 19.58 21.56
N ARG A 107 5.64 18.79 21.48
CA ARG A 107 4.54 18.83 22.45
C ARG A 107 5.01 18.48 23.86
N TYR A 108 5.77 17.41 24.04
CA TYR A 108 6.28 16.99 25.35
C TYR A 108 7.27 18.03 25.91
N LYS A 109 8.08 18.61 25.05
CA LYS A 109 8.97 19.74 25.45
C LYS A 109 8.18 20.95 25.93
N SER A 110 7.08 21.30 25.28
CA SER A 110 6.21 22.41 25.69
C SER A 110 5.52 22.19 27.04
N LEU A 111 5.38 20.92 27.45
CA LEU A 111 4.87 20.53 28.78
C LEU A 111 5.95 20.53 29.86
N GLY A 112 7.20 20.89 29.54
CA GLY A 112 8.31 20.98 30.47
C GLY A 112 9.07 19.69 30.76
N LEU A 113 8.88 18.62 29.95
CA LEU A 113 9.59 17.37 30.11
C LEU A 113 11.07 17.55 29.70
N SER A 114 11.97 16.76 30.32
CA SER A 114 13.36 16.69 29.88
C SER A 114 13.48 16.12 28.47
N ASP A 115 14.62 16.35 27.79
CA ASP A 115 14.86 15.83 26.44
C ASP A 115 14.76 14.30 26.40
N GLU A 116 15.33 13.60 27.39
CA GLU A 116 15.30 12.13 27.48
C GLU A 116 13.87 11.59 27.63
N VAL A 117 13.06 12.22 28.47
CA VAL A 117 11.68 11.80 28.66
C VAL A 117 10.84 12.13 27.45
N ALA A 118 11.00 13.31 26.86
CA ALA A 118 10.26 13.73 25.66
C ALA A 118 10.58 12.80 24.47
N ASP A 119 11.88 12.42 24.29
CA ASP A 119 12.29 11.47 23.25
C ASP A 119 11.65 10.10 23.47
N ARG A 120 11.75 9.56 24.68
CA ARG A 120 11.17 8.24 25.02
C ARG A 120 9.66 8.18 24.76
N GLU A 121 8.93 9.17 25.24
CA GLU A 121 7.46 9.21 25.10
C GLU A 121 7.06 9.43 23.63
N ALA A 122 7.75 10.30 22.88
CA ALA A 122 7.50 10.51 21.47
C ALA A 122 7.80 9.24 20.63
N MET A 123 8.85 8.50 20.97
CA MET A 123 9.15 7.20 20.33
C MET A 123 8.09 6.16 20.65
N ALA A 124 7.56 6.14 21.88
CA ALA A 124 6.49 5.23 22.26
C ALA A 124 5.18 5.54 21.49
N ASP A 125 4.83 6.81 21.34
CA ASP A 125 3.66 7.23 20.56
C ASP A 125 3.77 6.79 19.09
N VAL A 126 4.94 7.01 18.47
CA VAL A 126 5.17 6.58 17.07
C VAL A 126 5.10 5.06 16.93
N LYS A 127 5.58 4.31 17.93
CA LYS A 127 5.45 2.85 17.91
C LYS A 127 3.98 2.43 17.93
N VAL A 128 3.17 3.07 18.77
CA VAL A 128 1.71 2.82 18.81
C VAL A 128 1.06 3.19 17.48
N ASP A 129 1.45 4.31 16.87
CA ASP A 129 0.95 4.70 15.54
C ASP A 129 1.25 3.63 14.48
N PHE A 130 2.44 3.01 14.50
CA PHE A 130 2.78 1.89 13.62
C PHE A 130 1.90 0.66 13.90
N GLU A 131 1.79 0.25 15.17
CA GLU A 131 0.98 -0.91 15.57
C GLU A 131 -0.48 -0.74 15.12
N GLN A 132 -1.06 0.43 15.37
CA GLN A 132 -2.44 0.71 14.98
C GLN A 132 -2.60 0.86 13.46
N GLY A 133 -1.62 1.45 12.79
CA GLY A 133 -1.62 1.61 11.34
C GLY A 133 -1.58 0.27 10.61
N PHE A 134 -0.68 -0.64 10.98
CA PHE A 134 -0.61 -1.98 10.38
C PHE A 134 -1.85 -2.81 10.72
N GLN A 135 -2.35 -2.76 11.95
CA GLN A 135 -3.62 -3.40 12.30
C GLN A 135 -4.78 -2.85 11.45
N GLY A 136 -4.82 -1.54 11.23
CA GLY A 136 -5.81 -0.91 10.35
C GLY A 136 -5.73 -1.41 8.91
N TRP A 137 -4.52 -1.60 8.36
CA TRP A 137 -4.32 -2.18 7.04
C TRP A 137 -4.73 -3.65 6.98
N GLU A 138 -4.40 -4.45 8.01
CA GLU A 138 -4.84 -5.83 8.09
C GLU A 138 -6.36 -5.92 7.98
N TYR A 139 -7.10 -5.11 8.73
CA TYR A 139 -8.56 -5.09 8.64
C TYR A 139 -9.05 -4.57 7.28
N LYS A 140 -8.51 -3.44 6.83
CA LYS A 140 -8.92 -2.79 5.58
C LYS A 140 -8.75 -3.72 4.37
N PHE A 141 -7.61 -4.38 4.25
CA PHE A 141 -7.29 -5.23 3.09
C PHE A 141 -7.97 -6.60 3.12
N ASN A 142 -8.38 -7.08 4.28
CA ASN A 142 -9.06 -8.36 4.44
C ASN A 142 -10.60 -8.24 4.57
N SER A 143 -11.14 -7.03 4.73
CA SER A 143 -12.58 -6.83 4.93
C SER A 143 -13.24 -5.98 3.83
N VAL A 144 -12.47 -5.19 3.08
CA VAL A 144 -12.99 -4.34 2.00
C VAL A 144 -12.72 -4.99 0.65
N SER A 145 -13.76 -5.56 0.06
CA SER A 145 -13.66 -6.15 -1.28
C SER A 145 -13.68 -5.08 -2.38
N SER A 146 -13.15 -5.43 -3.56
CA SER A 146 -13.30 -4.64 -4.77
C SER A 146 -14.75 -4.63 -5.25
N SER A 147 -15.06 -3.75 -6.21
CA SER A 147 -16.38 -3.73 -6.88
C SER A 147 -16.74 -5.05 -7.57
N ARG A 148 -15.78 -5.96 -7.77
CA ARG A 148 -15.98 -7.30 -8.32
C ARG A 148 -16.26 -8.36 -7.26
N GLY A 149 -16.23 -8.00 -5.97
CA GLY A 149 -16.40 -8.92 -4.85
C GLY A 149 -15.11 -9.67 -4.45
N ASP A 150 -13.99 -9.43 -5.11
CA ASP A 150 -12.70 -10.03 -4.78
C ASP A 150 -11.94 -9.17 -3.77
N TYR A 151 -11.18 -9.82 -2.89
CA TYR A 151 -10.22 -9.14 -2.03
C TYR A 151 -8.91 -8.91 -2.80
N PRO A 152 -8.23 -7.78 -2.58
CA PRO A 152 -6.99 -7.48 -3.29
C PRO A 152 -5.86 -8.43 -2.83
N PHE A 153 -5.03 -8.87 -3.80
CA PHE A 153 -3.78 -9.58 -3.51
C PHE A 153 -2.68 -8.56 -3.28
N ILE A 154 -2.47 -8.18 -2.02
CA ILE A 154 -1.50 -7.16 -1.65
C ILE A 154 -0.23 -7.82 -1.13
N THR A 155 0.89 -7.41 -1.69
CA THR A 155 2.23 -7.74 -1.21
C THR A 155 2.91 -6.47 -0.72
N MET A 156 3.57 -6.55 0.41
CA MET A 156 4.41 -5.49 0.95
C MET A 156 5.82 -5.99 1.13
N THR A 157 6.81 -5.16 0.79
CA THR A 157 8.20 -5.46 1.10
C THR A 157 8.75 -4.46 2.10
N ALA A 158 9.60 -4.93 3.02
CA ALA A 158 10.25 -4.13 4.05
C ALA A 158 11.62 -4.71 4.40
N GLY A 159 12.39 -4.02 5.26
CA GLY A 159 13.65 -4.50 5.79
C GLY A 159 14.90 -3.95 5.10
N THR A 160 14.76 -3.01 4.18
CA THR A 160 15.89 -2.36 3.51
C THR A 160 16.31 -1.04 4.18
N GLY A 161 15.44 -0.45 4.97
CA GLY A 161 15.68 0.80 5.67
C GLY A 161 16.64 0.64 6.86
N THR A 162 17.58 1.55 7.02
CA THR A 162 18.58 1.55 8.11
C THR A 162 18.26 2.57 9.21
N GLY A 163 17.35 3.51 8.95
CA GLY A 163 16.90 4.52 9.89
C GLY A 163 16.10 3.93 11.06
N ARG A 164 15.99 4.70 12.14
CA ARG A 164 15.31 4.22 13.36
C ARG A 164 13.82 3.92 13.12
N PHE A 165 13.14 4.73 12.32
CA PHE A 165 11.72 4.53 12.05
C PHE A 165 11.47 3.46 10.99
N ALA A 166 12.36 3.33 9.99
CA ALA A 166 12.29 2.23 9.04
C ALA A 166 12.46 0.86 9.74
N LYS A 167 13.42 0.77 10.67
CA LYS A 167 13.58 -0.43 11.51
C LYS A 167 12.36 -0.68 12.39
N MET A 168 11.81 0.37 13.01
CA MET A 168 10.59 0.25 13.82
C MET A 168 9.41 -0.27 12.97
N ALA A 169 9.20 0.29 11.78
CA ALA A 169 8.18 -0.19 10.85
C ALA A 169 8.34 -1.68 10.52
N SER A 170 9.57 -2.12 10.18
CA SER A 170 9.86 -3.52 9.82
C SER A 170 9.68 -4.51 10.99
N ILE A 171 9.85 -4.05 12.23
CA ILE A 171 9.67 -4.90 13.42
C ILE A 171 8.19 -4.97 13.85
N THR A 172 7.44 -3.90 13.59
CA THR A 172 6.05 -3.78 14.01
C THR A 172 5.08 -4.44 13.01
N MET A 173 5.43 -4.44 11.72
CA MET A 173 4.67 -5.09 10.65
C MET A 173 4.66 -6.62 10.81
#